data_68bb8ea6fffbee81d6f965fb6bf94330
#
_entry.id   68bb8ea6fffbee81d6f965fb6bf94330
#
_cell.length_a   1.000
_cell.length_b   1.000
_cell.length_c   1.000
_cell.angle_alpha   90.00
_cell.angle_beta   90.00
_cell.angle_gamma   90.00
#
_symmetry.space_group_name_H-M   'P 1'
#
loop_
_entity.id
_entity.type
_entity.pdbx_description
1 polymer ?
#
loop_
_entity_poly.entity_id
_entity_poly.type
_entity_poly.pdbx_seq_one_letter_code
_entity_poly.pdbx_strand_id
1 'polypeptide(L)'
;MTAKEFLSQARLLDARINAQLEQAVRMRSTLTRGVQTLSMTPRGGPVDWSNTVHRVMELEEEINANIDRLIAARRGIDHAIAGLDNPTHRALLEMRYLSGWGWHRIARTLHYSDRQVWRLHAQALTEIIVPEG
;
A
#
# COMPACT_ATOMS: atom_id res chain seq x y z
N MET A 1 3.32 -8.24 -17.00
CA MET A 1 2.58 -7.29 -16.13
C MET A 1 1.80 -6.33 -17.01
N THR A 2 0.52 -6.15 -16.73
CA THR A 2 -0.30 -5.16 -17.43
C THR A 2 -0.07 -3.76 -16.86
N ALA A 3 -0.49 -2.73 -17.61
CA ALA A 3 -0.41 -1.34 -17.13
C ALA A 3 -1.17 -1.16 -15.81
N LYS A 4 -2.35 -1.76 -15.69
CA LYS A 4 -3.16 -1.68 -14.48
C LYS A 4 -2.47 -2.35 -13.30
N GLU A 5 -1.87 -3.51 -13.50
CA GLU A 5 -1.11 -4.20 -12.46
C GLU A 5 0.08 -3.36 -11.99
N PHE A 6 0.82 -2.80 -12.94
CA PHE A 6 1.96 -1.93 -12.64
C PHE A 6 1.53 -0.72 -11.80
N LEU A 7 0.49 -0.02 -12.24
CA LEU A 7 0.00 1.17 -11.53
C LEU A 7 -0.61 0.83 -10.16
N SER A 8 -1.14 -0.37 -10.00
CA SER A 8 -1.76 -0.80 -8.74
C SER A 8 -0.76 -1.25 -7.68
N GLN A 9 0.52 -1.38 -8.01
CA GLN A 9 1.55 -1.89 -7.08
C GLN A 9 1.66 -1.05 -5.80
N ALA A 10 1.67 0.27 -5.93
CA ALA A 10 1.78 1.16 -4.77
C ALA A 10 0.58 1.01 -3.83
N ARG A 11 -0.60 0.90 -4.38
CA ARG A 11 -1.83 0.72 -3.60
C ARG A 11 -1.84 -0.59 -2.82
N LEU A 12 -1.42 -1.68 -3.47
CA LEU A 12 -1.36 -3.00 -2.84
C LEU A 12 -0.30 -3.05 -1.75
N LEU A 13 0.88 -2.45 -2.00
CA LEU A 13 1.94 -2.35 -0.99
C LEU A 13 1.49 -1.52 0.20
N ASP A 14 0.82 -0.41 -0.04
CA ASP A 14 0.30 0.46 1.02
C ASP A 14 -0.69 -0.29 1.90
N ALA A 15 -1.63 -1.02 1.30
CA ALA A 15 -2.59 -1.84 2.03
C ALA A 15 -1.91 -2.93 2.86
N ARG A 16 -0.89 -3.58 2.29
CA ARG A 16 -0.13 -4.62 2.99
C ARG A 16 0.64 -4.05 4.18
N ILE A 17 1.31 -2.90 3.99
CA ILE A 17 2.04 -2.22 5.06
C ILE A 17 1.10 -1.85 6.21
N ASN A 18 -0.06 -1.30 5.91
CA ASN A 18 -1.05 -0.95 6.92
C ASN A 18 -1.51 -2.17 7.72
N ALA A 19 -1.76 -3.30 7.04
CA ALA A 19 -2.12 -4.55 7.70
C ALA A 19 -0.98 -5.06 8.60
N GLN A 20 0.26 -4.99 8.13
CA GLN A 20 1.44 -5.40 8.90
C GLN A 20 1.67 -4.50 10.12
N LEU A 21 1.44 -3.19 9.99
CA LEU A 21 1.53 -2.26 11.13
C LEU A 21 0.50 -2.58 12.20
N GLU A 22 -0.73 -2.92 11.82
CA GLU A 22 -1.74 -3.36 12.77
C GLU A 22 -1.33 -4.65 13.49
N GLN A 23 -0.76 -5.60 12.76
CA GLN A 23 -0.24 -6.84 13.37
C GLN A 23 0.87 -6.54 14.37
N ALA A 24 1.79 -5.63 14.03
CA ALA A 24 2.88 -5.25 14.92
C ALA A 24 2.34 -4.62 16.21
N VAL A 25 1.34 -3.76 16.10
CA VAL A 25 0.70 -3.14 17.28
C VAL A 25 0.06 -4.21 18.17
N ARG A 26 -0.65 -5.17 17.59
CA ARG A 26 -1.28 -6.26 18.35
C ARG A 26 -0.24 -7.14 19.04
N MET A 27 0.84 -7.48 18.35
CA MET A 27 1.90 -8.30 18.93
C MET A 27 2.60 -7.59 20.08
N ARG A 28 2.86 -6.30 19.95
CA ARG A 28 3.45 -5.50 21.04
C ARG A 28 2.50 -5.39 22.22
N SER A 29 1.19 -5.23 21.98
CA SER A 29 0.18 -5.22 23.04
C SER A 29 0.15 -6.54 23.78
N THR A 30 0.26 -7.67 23.08
CA THR A 30 0.33 -9.00 23.68
C THR A 30 1.54 -9.14 24.58
N LEU A 31 2.71 -8.65 24.16
CA LEU A 31 3.92 -8.64 24.98
C LEU A 31 3.71 -7.82 26.26
N THR A 32 3.14 -6.62 26.15
CA THR A 32 2.89 -5.74 27.29
C THR A 32 1.91 -6.36 28.27
N ARG A 33 0.81 -6.96 27.78
CA ARG A 33 -0.18 -7.65 28.60
C ARG A 33 0.43 -8.87 29.30
N GLY A 34 1.28 -9.60 28.59
CA GLY A 34 1.97 -10.75 29.14
C GLY A 34 2.86 -10.38 30.32
N VAL A 35 3.59 -9.25 30.24
CA VAL A 35 4.39 -8.75 31.37
C VAL A 35 3.51 -8.47 32.57
N GLN A 36 2.36 -7.81 32.36
CA GLN A 36 1.42 -7.51 33.43
C GLN A 36 0.79 -8.78 34.05
N THR A 37 0.49 -9.77 33.21
CA THR A 37 -0.11 -11.03 33.65
C THR A 37 0.88 -11.89 34.42
N LEU A 38 2.16 -11.89 34.03
CA LEU A 38 3.21 -12.65 34.71
C LEU A 38 3.44 -12.19 36.16
N SER A 39 3.21 -10.91 36.43
CA SER A 39 3.34 -10.37 37.78
C SER A 39 2.18 -10.77 38.71
N MET A 40 1.06 -11.27 38.17
CA MET A 40 -0.17 -11.52 38.95
C MET A 40 -0.56 -12.99 39.09
N THR A 41 -0.22 -13.86 38.13
CA THR A 41 -0.60 -15.29 38.18
C THR A 41 0.38 -16.19 37.48
N PRO A 42 1.00 -17.18 38.20
CA PRO A 42 1.91 -18.12 37.56
C PRO A 42 1.16 -19.31 36.93
N ARG A 43 0.13 -19.05 36.14
CA ARG A 43 -0.59 -20.11 35.43
C ARG A 43 -0.26 -20.11 33.96
N GLY A 44 0.15 -21.26 33.47
CA GLY A 44 0.49 -21.48 32.08
C GLY A 44 1.98 -21.61 31.91
N GLY A 45 2.39 -22.44 30.99
CA GLY A 45 3.80 -22.64 30.64
C GLY A 45 4.47 -21.32 30.32
N PRO A 46 5.79 -21.32 30.32
CA PRO A 46 6.51 -20.09 30.05
C PRO A 46 6.10 -19.54 28.67
N VAL A 47 5.55 -18.33 28.66
CA VAL A 47 5.36 -17.60 27.42
C VAL A 47 6.75 -17.42 26.84
N ASP A 48 6.97 -17.93 25.64
CA ASP A 48 8.24 -17.79 24.98
C ASP A 48 8.40 -16.35 24.45
N TRP A 49 8.78 -15.48 25.36
CA TRP A 49 9.02 -14.07 25.11
C TRP A 49 10.02 -13.86 23.99
N SER A 50 11.08 -14.68 24.01
CA SER A 50 12.14 -14.62 23.02
C SER A 50 11.59 -14.85 21.62
N ASN A 51 10.74 -15.87 21.47
CA ASN A 51 10.15 -16.18 20.16
C ASN A 51 9.20 -15.08 19.69
N THR A 52 8.39 -14.52 20.61
CA THR A 52 7.48 -13.43 20.27
C THR A 52 8.24 -12.16 19.90
N VAL A 53 9.31 -11.82 20.62
CA VAL A 53 10.16 -10.68 20.30
C VAL A 53 10.79 -10.85 18.94
N HIS A 54 11.30 -12.04 18.62
CA HIS A 54 11.85 -12.34 17.30
C HIS A 54 10.84 -12.16 16.18
N ARG A 55 9.60 -12.59 16.39
CA ARG A 55 8.52 -12.39 15.41
C ARG A 55 8.22 -10.92 15.17
N VAL A 56 8.19 -10.12 16.23
CA VAL A 56 7.99 -8.67 16.11
C VAL A 56 9.11 -8.05 15.30
N MET A 57 10.37 -8.43 15.60
CA MET A 57 11.54 -7.91 14.90
C MET A 57 11.52 -8.29 13.42
N GLU A 58 11.20 -9.54 13.10
CA GLU A 58 11.06 -10.01 11.72
C GLU A 58 9.97 -9.25 10.97
N LEU A 59 8.83 -9.03 11.62
CA LEU A 59 7.72 -8.27 11.04
C LEU A 59 8.13 -6.83 10.76
N GLU A 60 8.83 -6.20 11.69
CA GLU A 60 9.32 -4.83 11.51
C GLU A 60 10.32 -4.73 10.35
N GLU A 61 11.18 -5.72 10.17
CA GLU A 61 12.10 -5.80 9.03
C GLU A 61 11.34 -5.93 7.72
N GLU A 62 10.30 -6.76 7.68
CA GLU A 62 9.44 -6.90 6.50
C GLU A 62 8.72 -5.59 6.17
N ILE A 63 8.20 -4.90 7.19
CA ILE A 63 7.54 -3.61 7.02
C ILE A 63 8.50 -2.61 6.39
N ASN A 64 9.73 -2.52 6.90
CA ASN A 64 10.74 -1.61 6.37
C ASN A 64 11.09 -1.94 4.92
N ALA A 65 11.24 -3.22 4.59
CA ALA A 65 11.49 -3.65 3.22
C ALA A 65 10.33 -3.30 2.29
N ASN A 66 9.10 -3.45 2.76
CA ASN A 66 7.91 -3.09 1.98
C ASN A 66 7.76 -1.58 1.80
N ILE A 67 8.17 -0.78 2.80
CA ILE A 67 8.19 0.68 2.66
C ILE A 67 9.18 1.09 1.56
N ASP A 68 10.35 0.49 1.52
CA ASP A 68 11.33 0.76 0.46
C ASP A 68 10.78 0.38 -0.92
N ARG A 69 10.09 -0.76 -1.01
CA ARG A 69 9.42 -1.17 -2.25
C ARG A 69 8.32 -0.20 -2.66
N LEU A 70 7.55 0.31 -1.69
CA LEU A 70 6.50 1.29 -1.94
C LEU A 70 7.09 2.59 -2.51
N ILE A 71 8.16 3.08 -1.92
CA ILE A 71 8.85 4.28 -2.40
C ILE A 71 9.32 4.09 -3.84
N ALA A 72 9.97 2.96 -4.12
CA ALA A 72 10.43 2.65 -5.48
C ALA A 72 9.27 2.51 -6.47
N ALA A 73 8.19 1.84 -6.07
CA ALA A 73 7.01 1.68 -6.91
C ALA A 73 6.37 3.03 -7.24
N ARG A 74 6.23 3.91 -6.25
CA ARG A 74 5.65 5.24 -6.46
C ARG A 74 6.49 6.08 -7.41
N ARG A 75 7.81 6.01 -7.31
CA ARG A 75 8.70 6.70 -8.25
C ARG A 75 8.53 6.20 -9.67
N GLY A 76 8.47 4.88 -9.85
CA GLY A 76 8.27 4.28 -11.17
C GLY A 76 6.91 4.65 -11.78
N ILE A 77 5.87 4.63 -10.97
CA ILE A 77 4.51 4.99 -11.38
C ILE A 77 4.45 6.49 -11.76
N ASP A 78 5.01 7.34 -10.90
CA ASP A 78 5.05 8.79 -11.16
C ASP A 78 5.78 9.10 -12.48
N HIS A 79 6.91 8.45 -12.70
CA HIS A 79 7.69 8.61 -13.92
C HIS A 79 6.90 8.16 -15.15
N ALA A 80 6.23 7.02 -15.08
CA ALA A 80 5.42 6.50 -16.19
C ALA A 80 4.24 7.43 -16.51
N ILE A 81 3.58 7.95 -15.49
CA ILE A 81 2.45 8.90 -15.66
C ILE A 81 2.95 10.22 -16.26
N ALA A 82 4.09 10.73 -15.77
CA ALA A 82 4.68 11.97 -16.26
C ALA A 82 5.04 11.91 -17.73
N GLY A 83 5.26 10.70 -18.28
CA GLY A 83 5.54 10.50 -19.70
C GLY A 83 4.33 10.62 -20.62
N LEU A 84 3.13 10.73 -20.09
CA LEU A 84 1.91 10.88 -20.89
C LEU A 84 1.77 12.31 -21.41
N ASP A 85 1.39 12.43 -22.68
CA ASP A 85 1.22 13.74 -23.30
C ASP A 85 -0.09 14.42 -22.93
N ASN A 86 -1.15 13.63 -22.70
CA ASN A 86 -2.47 14.15 -22.40
C ASN A 86 -2.58 14.53 -20.92
N PRO A 87 -2.75 15.84 -20.59
CA PRO A 87 -2.81 16.27 -19.19
C PRO A 87 -4.02 15.71 -18.42
N THR A 88 -5.12 15.43 -19.11
CA THR A 88 -6.31 14.81 -18.47
C THR A 88 -6.00 13.38 -18.06
N HIS A 89 -5.33 12.62 -18.93
CA HIS A 89 -4.91 11.24 -18.61
C HIS A 89 -3.93 11.23 -17.46
N ARG A 90 -2.94 12.14 -17.44
CA ARG A 90 -2.00 12.26 -16.31
C ARG A 90 -2.73 12.54 -15.00
N ALA A 91 -3.60 13.55 -14.99
CA ALA A 91 -4.35 13.93 -13.79
C ALA A 91 -5.21 12.78 -13.26
N LEU A 92 -5.91 12.08 -14.15
CA LEU A 92 -6.75 10.95 -13.78
C LEU A 92 -5.93 9.83 -13.13
N LEU A 93 -4.82 9.44 -13.73
CA LEU A 93 -3.98 8.36 -13.21
C LEU A 93 -3.29 8.77 -11.90
N GLU A 94 -2.85 10.02 -11.77
CA GLU A 94 -2.30 10.53 -10.52
C GLU A 94 -3.32 10.46 -9.38
N MET A 95 -4.54 10.93 -9.64
CA MET A 95 -5.63 10.89 -8.65
C MET A 95 -5.95 9.48 -8.22
N ARG A 96 -6.04 8.56 -9.17
CA ARG A 96 -6.42 7.18 -8.89
C ARG A 96 -5.32 6.36 -8.23
N TYR A 97 -4.12 6.40 -8.78
CA TYR A 97 -3.04 5.47 -8.41
C TYR A 97 -2.02 6.05 -7.45
N LEU A 98 -1.81 7.34 -7.43
CA LEU A 98 -0.90 7.98 -6.47
C LEU A 98 -1.64 8.57 -5.27
N SER A 99 -2.80 9.18 -5.49
CA SER A 99 -3.59 9.78 -4.41
C SER A 99 -4.62 8.83 -3.82
N GLY A 100 -4.95 7.73 -4.51
CA GLY A 100 -5.87 6.72 -4.02
C GLY A 100 -7.33 7.13 -4.02
N TRP A 101 -7.72 8.08 -4.88
CA TRP A 101 -9.10 8.56 -4.94
C TRP A 101 -10.04 7.54 -5.57
N GLY A 102 -11.29 7.54 -5.09
CA GLY A 102 -12.36 6.76 -5.72
C GLY A 102 -12.80 7.39 -7.04
N TRP A 103 -13.43 6.58 -7.89
CA TRP A 103 -13.85 7.01 -9.23
C TRP A 103 -14.81 8.19 -9.21
N HIS A 104 -15.75 8.19 -8.29
CA HIS A 104 -16.74 9.25 -8.18
C HIS A 104 -16.10 10.62 -7.85
N ARG A 105 -15.13 10.62 -6.94
CA ARG A 105 -14.39 11.83 -6.58
C ARG A 105 -13.60 12.38 -7.77
N ILE A 106 -12.97 11.47 -8.54
CA ILE A 106 -12.22 11.83 -9.74
C ILE A 106 -13.15 12.46 -10.78
N ALA A 107 -14.30 11.82 -11.03
CA ALA A 107 -15.29 12.31 -11.99
C ALA A 107 -15.75 13.72 -11.63
N ARG A 108 -16.07 13.96 -10.37
CA ARG A 108 -16.50 15.27 -9.90
C ARG A 108 -15.42 16.32 -10.05
N THR A 109 -14.19 15.98 -9.73
CA THR A 109 -13.05 16.91 -9.80
C THR A 109 -12.74 17.29 -11.24
N LEU A 110 -12.83 16.34 -12.16
CA LEU A 110 -12.56 16.58 -13.59
C LEU A 110 -13.79 17.09 -14.35
N HIS A 111 -14.93 17.18 -13.69
CA HIS A 111 -16.21 17.59 -14.30
C HIS A 111 -16.66 16.67 -15.43
N TYR A 112 -16.47 15.37 -15.22
CA TYR A 112 -16.92 14.33 -16.13
C TYR A 112 -17.93 13.40 -15.42
N SER A 113 -18.71 12.66 -16.22
CA SER A 113 -19.52 11.58 -15.70
C SER A 113 -18.65 10.38 -15.34
N ASP A 114 -19.13 9.49 -14.48
CA ASP A 114 -18.41 8.27 -14.12
C ASP A 114 -18.07 7.44 -15.37
N ARG A 115 -19.00 7.37 -16.31
CA ARG A 115 -18.80 6.64 -17.56
C ARG A 115 -17.68 7.23 -18.42
N GLN A 116 -17.60 8.55 -18.49
CA GLN A 116 -16.53 9.25 -19.21
C GLN A 116 -15.20 9.00 -18.57
N VAL A 117 -15.12 9.01 -17.22
CA VAL A 117 -13.90 8.74 -16.49
C VAL A 117 -13.41 7.32 -16.75
N TRP A 118 -14.31 6.34 -16.77
CA TRP A 118 -13.94 4.96 -17.08
C TRP A 118 -13.39 4.81 -18.50
N ARG A 119 -13.97 5.53 -19.45
CA ARG A 119 -13.48 5.55 -20.83
C ARG A 119 -12.09 6.17 -20.91
N LEU A 120 -11.90 7.31 -20.25
CA LEU A 120 -10.61 8.00 -20.19
C LEU A 120 -9.56 7.13 -19.50
N HIS A 121 -9.93 6.44 -18.46
CA HIS A 121 -9.06 5.50 -17.76
C HIS A 121 -8.57 4.38 -18.69
N ALA A 122 -9.48 3.77 -19.42
CA ALA A 122 -9.13 2.73 -20.39
C ALA A 122 -8.17 3.25 -21.46
N GLN A 123 -8.40 4.45 -21.96
CA GLN A 123 -7.52 5.10 -22.95
C GLN A 123 -6.13 5.40 -22.35
N ALA A 124 -6.12 5.96 -21.14
CA ALA A 124 -4.86 6.29 -20.46
C ALA A 124 -4.00 5.05 -20.22
N LEU A 125 -4.62 3.94 -19.85
CA LEU A 125 -3.90 2.68 -19.61
C LEU A 125 -3.19 2.18 -20.88
N THR A 126 -3.75 2.42 -22.06
CA THR A 126 -3.11 2.00 -23.32
C THR A 126 -1.83 2.79 -23.61
N GLU A 127 -1.70 3.98 -23.05
CA GLU A 127 -0.55 4.87 -23.28
C GLU A 127 0.58 4.66 -22.28
N ILE A 128 0.33 3.98 -21.18
CA ILE A 128 1.34 3.70 -20.16
C ILE A 128 2.35 2.69 -20.68
N ILE A 129 3.62 3.04 -20.56
CA ILE A 129 4.73 2.14 -20.85
C ILE A 129 5.16 1.48 -19.56
N VAL A 130 4.91 0.16 -19.47
CA VAL A 130 5.31 -0.63 -18.30
C VAL A 130 6.81 -0.89 -18.36
N PRO A 131 7.59 -0.52 -17.33
CA PRO A 131 9.02 -0.79 -17.32
C PRO A 131 9.30 -2.30 -17.39
N GLU A 132 10.31 -2.67 -18.16
CA GLU A 132 10.79 -4.04 -18.21
C GLU A 132 11.69 -4.32 -17.01
N GLY A 133 11.51 -5.48 -16.40
CA GLY A 133 12.36 -5.95 -15.35
C GLY A 133 11.89 -5.79 -13.97
#